data_586787c054f95b046afe76e160128960
#
_entry.id   586787c054f95b046afe76e160128960
#
_cell.length_a   1.000
_cell.length_b   1.000
_cell.length_c   1.000
_cell.angle_alpha   90.00
_cell.angle_beta   90.00
_cell.angle_gamma   90.00
#
_symmetry.space_group_name_H-M   'P 1'
#
loop_
_entity.id
_entity.type
_entity.pdbx_description
1 polymer ?
#
loop_
_entity_poly.entity_id
_entity_poly.type
_entity_poly.pdbx_seq_one_letter_code
_entity_poly.pdbx_strand_id
1 'polypeptide(L)'
;MPSLKDIKNQINSVGSTKKITSAMKMVAASKLRRSQEKAEAARPYSSRLEEMLVSLASSVASGDGIIKLLTGTGNDQNYVIIPVSADRGLCGGFNSSINRETFKIIHSLESDGKDVRGFEAYWPIPAAQSIASAMRKLLT
;
A
#
# COMPACT_ATOMS: atom_id res chain seq x y z
N MET A 1 -11.64 44.45 19.90
CA MET A 1 -12.54 44.13 18.78
C MET A 1 -11.73 44.19 17.48
N PRO A 2 -11.83 43.21 16.57
CA PRO A 2 -11.12 43.29 15.31
C PRO A 2 -11.59 44.49 14.48
N SER A 3 -10.63 45.18 13.86
CA SER A 3 -10.91 46.35 13.02
C SER A 3 -11.60 45.90 11.72
N LEU A 4 -12.43 46.75 11.13
CA LEU A 4 -13.05 46.51 9.81
C LEU A 4 -12.01 46.18 8.74
N LYS A 5 -10.80 46.73 8.83
CA LYS A 5 -9.67 46.45 7.96
C LYS A 5 -9.18 45.04 8.13
N ASP A 6 -9.10 44.50 9.36
CA ASP A 6 -8.66 43.17 9.66
C ASP A 6 -9.64 42.11 9.11
N ILE A 7 -10.93 42.34 9.26
CA ILE A 7 -12.00 41.51 8.72
C ILE A 7 -11.91 41.44 7.19
N LYS A 8 -11.70 42.58 6.52
CA LYS A 8 -11.57 42.66 5.08
C LYS A 8 -10.32 41.88 4.59
N ASN A 9 -9.21 42.01 5.31
CA ASN A 9 -7.99 41.27 5.01
C ASN A 9 -8.19 39.75 5.19
N GLN A 10 -8.90 39.34 6.23
CA GLN A 10 -9.24 37.93 6.45
C GLN A 10 -10.12 37.35 5.32
N ILE A 11 -11.15 38.10 4.88
CA ILE A 11 -12.01 37.69 3.77
C ILE A 11 -11.19 37.49 2.49
N ASN A 12 -10.28 38.40 2.17
CA ASN A 12 -9.42 38.32 1.02
C ASN A 12 -8.46 37.09 1.09
N SER A 13 -7.88 36.86 2.28
CA SER A 13 -6.99 35.74 2.53
C SER A 13 -7.71 34.39 2.36
N VAL A 14 -8.89 34.26 2.99
CA VAL A 14 -9.72 33.04 2.86
C VAL A 14 -10.20 32.84 1.42
N GLY A 15 -10.55 33.94 0.73
CA GLY A 15 -10.90 33.90 -0.70
C GLY A 15 -9.78 33.36 -1.57
N SER A 16 -8.53 33.78 -1.30
CA SER A 16 -7.35 33.25 -1.99
C SER A 16 -7.09 31.78 -1.67
N THR A 17 -7.17 31.40 -0.41
CA THR A 17 -7.04 30.01 0.03
C THR A 17 -8.09 29.11 -0.61
N LYS A 18 -9.35 29.58 -0.72
CA LYS A 18 -10.42 28.84 -1.41
C LYS A 18 -10.06 28.57 -2.88
N LYS A 19 -9.49 29.54 -3.58
CA LYS A 19 -9.07 29.35 -5.00
C LYS A 19 -7.95 28.31 -5.12
N ILE A 20 -6.97 28.38 -4.23
CA ILE A 20 -5.84 27.41 -4.21
C ILE A 20 -6.35 25.99 -3.93
N THR A 21 -7.17 25.80 -2.90
CA THR A 21 -7.70 24.50 -2.55
C THR A 21 -8.61 23.92 -3.64
N SER A 22 -9.38 24.78 -4.33
CA SER A 22 -10.18 24.36 -5.47
C SER A 22 -9.29 23.86 -6.63
N ALA A 23 -8.20 24.55 -6.94
CA ALA A 23 -7.23 24.11 -7.95
C ALA A 23 -6.57 22.78 -7.55
N MET A 24 -6.17 22.64 -6.28
CA MET A 24 -5.61 21.38 -5.76
C MET A 24 -6.59 20.22 -5.89
N LYS A 25 -7.89 20.45 -5.64
CA LYS A 25 -8.94 19.44 -5.83
C LYS A 25 -9.01 18.94 -7.27
N MET A 26 -8.93 19.84 -8.26
CA MET A 26 -8.94 19.45 -9.67
C MET A 26 -7.71 18.63 -10.05
N VAL A 27 -6.53 19.02 -9.59
CA VAL A 27 -5.29 18.26 -9.83
C VAL A 27 -5.36 16.87 -9.19
N ALA A 28 -5.86 16.78 -7.95
CA ALA A 28 -6.04 15.51 -7.25
C ALA A 28 -7.03 14.59 -7.98
N ALA A 29 -8.16 15.14 -8.44
CA ALA A 29 -9.15 14.38 -9.20
C ALA A 29 -8.58 13.83 -10.52
N SER A 30 -7.79 14.63 -11.25
CA SER A 30 -7.11 14.17 -12.47
C SER A 30 -6.12 13.03 -12.21
N LYS A 31 -5.34 13.14 -11.12
CA LYS A 31 -4.39 12.08 -10.72
C LYS A 31 -5.13 10.80 -10.31
N LEU A 32 -6.21 10.93 -9.54
CA LEU A 32 -7.04 9.80 -9.13
C LEU A 32 -7.59 9.06 -10.35
N ARG A 33 -8.18 9.78 -11.30
CA ARG A 33 -8.71 9.21 -12.54
C ARG A 33 -7.65 8.41 -13.30
N ARG A 34 -6.46 8.98 -13.51
CA ARG A 34 -5.35 8.28 -14.18
C ARG A 34 -4.91 7.02 -13.43
N SER A 35 -4.93 7.04 -12.11
CA SER A 35 -4.60 5.86 -11.30
C SER A 35 -5.67 4.78 -11.40
N GLN A 36 -6.94 5.16 -11.43
CA GLN A 36 -8.06 4.25 -11.64
C GLN A 36 -8.00 3.60 -13.04
N GLU A 37 -7.80 4.39 -14.10
CA GLU A 37 -7.64 3.89 -15.47
C GLU A 37 -6.50 2.87 -15.58
N LYS A 38 -5.35 3.13 -14.93
CA LYS A 38 -4.22 2.18 -14.87
C LYS A 38 -4.57 0.89 -14.11
N ALA A 39 -5.27 1.00 -13.00
CA ALA A 39 -5.67 -0.16 -12.20
C ALA A 39 -6.69 -1.02 -12.97
N GLU A 40 -7.65 -0.40 -13.64
CA GLU A 40 -8.62 -1.11 -14.48
C GLU A 40 -7.96 -1.79 -15.67
N ALA A 41 -7.00 -1.12 -16.33
CA ALA A 41 -6.25 -1.73 -17.43
C ALA A 41 -5.35 -2.91 -16.97
N ALA A 42 -4.91 -2.93 -15.73
CA ALA A 42 -4.09 -4.02 -15.19
C ALA A 42 -4.92 -5.25 -14.74
N ARG A 43 -6.22 -5.09 -14.47
CA ARG A 43 -7.09 -6.19 -14.01
C ARG A 43 -7.11 -7.42 -14.91
N PRO A 44 -7.26 -7.30 -16.26
CA PRO A 44 -7.26 -8.47 -17.13
C PRO A 44 -5.95 -9.27 -17.03
N TYR A 45 -4.82 -8.56 -16.88
CA TYR A 45 -3.52 -9.21 -16.73
C TYR A 45 -3.44 -9.99 -15.41
N SER A 46 -3.85 -9.37 -14.28
CA SER A 46 -3.83 -10.06 -12.97
C SER A 46 -4.74 -11.29 -12.96
N SER A 47 -5.93 -11.22 -13.55
CA SER A 47 -6.85 -12.35 -13.62
C SER A 47 -6.26 -13.51 -14.43
N ARG A 48 -5.61 -13.21 -15.57
CA ARG A 48 -4.95 -14.25 -16.37
C ARG A 48 -3.75 -14.84 -15.67
N LEU A 49 -2.98 -14.04 -14.96
CA LEU A 49 -1.85 -14.54 -14.17
C LEU A 49 -2.33 -15.45 -13.03
N GLU A 50 -3.42 -15.11 -12.38
CA GLU A 50 -4.03 -15.93 -11.33
C GLU A 50 -4.50 -17.28 -11.88
N GLU A 51 -5.20 -17.32 -13.03
CA GLU A 51 -5.59 -18.54 -13.72
C GLU A 51 -4.39 -19.43 -14.04
N MET A 52 -3.30 -18.83 -14.55
CA MET A 52 -2.05 -19.57 -14.83
C MET A 52 -1.43 -20.15 -13.56
N LEU A 53 -1.38 -19.37 -12.48
CA LEU A 53 -0.81 -19.81 -11.20
C LEU A 53 -1.61 -20.98 -10.61
N VAL A 54 -2.94 -20.92 -10.66
CA VAL A 54 -3.81 -22.01 -10.21
C VAL A 54 -3.59 -23.26 -11.05
N SER A 55 -3.50 -23.11 -12.37
CA SER A 55 -3.21 -24.23 -13.28
C SER A 55 -1.84 -24.88 -13.02
N LEU A 56 -0.80 -24.05 -12.80
CA LEU A 56 0.52 -24.53 -12.45
C LEU A 56 0.53 -25.21 -11.08
N ALA A 57 -0.10 -24.63 -10.08
CA ALA A 57 -0.19 -25.23 -8.75
C ALA A 57 -0.85 -26.61 -8.77
N SER A 58 -1.92 -26.76 -9.57
CA SER A 58 -2.61 -28.05 -9.71
C SER A 58 -1.76 -29.10 -10.44
N SER A 59 -0.95 -28.70 -11.42
CA SER A 59 -0.07 -29.61 -12.16
C SER A 59 1.17 -30.05 -11.36
N VAL A 60 1.67 -29.18 -10.48
CA VAL A 60 2.87 -29.42 -9.65
C VAL A 60 2.54 -30.22 -8.39
N ALA A 61 1.30 -30.19 -7.91
CA ALA A 61 0.87 -30.95 -6.73
C ALA A 61 1.04 -32.49 -6.87
N SER A 62 1.31 -33.00 -8.08
CA SER A 62 1.47 -34.41 -8.41
C SER A 62 2.92 -34.85 -8.64
N GLY A 63 3.92 -33.97 -8.45
CA GLY A 63 5.33 -34.27 -8.81
C GLY A 63 6.35 -34.06 -7.69
N ASP A 64 7.45 -34.77 -7.77
CA ASP A 64 8.54 -34.84 -6.78
C ASP A 64 9.44 -33.60 -6.73
N GLY A 65 9.05 -32.48 -7.36
CA GLY A 65 9.79 -31.23 -7.41
C GLY A 65 8.97 -30.00 -7.00
N ILE A 66 8.25 -30.10 -5.88
CA ILE A 66 7.35 -29.04 -5.41
C ILE A 66 8.14 -27.74 -5.18
N ILE A 67 7.83 -26.71 -5.97
CA ILE A 67 8.43 -25.39 -5.81
C ILE A 67 7.86 -24.77 -4.52
N LYS A 68 8.67 -24.70 -3.47
CA LYS A 68 8.30 -24.14 -2.15
C LYS A 68 7.66 -22.75 -2.24
N LEU A 69 7.94 -22.00 -3.32
CA LEU A 69 7.35 -20.70 -3.58
C LEU A 69 5.84 -20.76 -3.89
N LEU A 70 5.34 -21.87 -4.45
CA LEU A 70 3.93 -22.09 -4.77
C LEU A 70 3.16 -22.75 -3.64
N THR A 71 3.79 -23.67 -2.93
CA THR A 71 3.14 -24.50 -1.90
C THR A 71 3.41 -24.03 -0.47
N GLY A 72 4.34 -23.08 -0.31
CA GLY A 72 4.84 -22.66 0.99
C GLY A 72 5.89 -23.64 1.55
N THR A 73 6.50 -23.24 2.64
CA THR A 73 7.54 -24.03 3.33
C THR A 73 6.95 -25.00 4.37
N GLY A 74 5.66 -24.87 4.69
CA GLY A 74 5.01 -25.55 5.82
C GLY A 74 5.42 -25.01 7.19
N ASN A 75 6.30 -24.00 7.23
CA ASN A 75 6.74 -23.35 8.45
C ASN A 75 5.92 -22.08 8.68
N ASP A 76 5.19 -22.03 9.79
CA ASP A 76 4.32 -20.92 10.19
C ASP A 76 4.94 -20.12 11.34
N GLN A 77 6.27 -20.01 11.39
CA GLN A 77 6.96 -19.30 12.47
C GLN A 77 7.39 -17.88 12.09
N ASN A 78 7.77 -17.66 10.83
CA ASN A 78 8.35 -16.40 10.38
C ASN A 78 7.36 -15.61 9.52
N TYR A 79 7.05 -14.40 9.93
CA TYR A 79 6.14 -13.50 9.22
C TYR A 79 6.85 -12.24 8.75
N VAL A 80 6.51 -11.79 7.55
CA VAL A 80 6.93 -10.48 7.03
C VAL A 80 5.71 -9.63 6.77
N ILE A 81 5.66 -8.48 7.42
CA ILE A 81 4.58 -7.51 7.25
C ILE A 81 5.11 -6.34 6.43
N ILE A 82 4.42 -6.03 5.34
CA ILE A 82 4.77 -4.94 4.43
C ILE A 82 3.62 -3.93 4.41
N PRO A 83 3.62 -2.92 5.29
CA PRO A 83 2.63 -1.86 5.23
C PRO A 83 2.89 -0.97 4.01
N VAL A 84 1.87 -0.79 3.17
CA VAL A 84 1.94 0.08 2.01
C VAL A 84 1.24 1.40 2.32
N SER A 85 2.00 2.46 2.50
CA SER A 85 1.52 3.80 2.86
C SER A 85 1.70 4.82 1.74
N ALA A 86 1.14 6.02 1.89
CA ALA A 86 1.34 7.12 0.95
C ALA A 86 2.67 7.83 1.22
N ASP A 87 3.47 8.03 0.17
CA ASP A 87 4.74 8.78 0.21
C ASP A 87 4.51 10.29 0.46
N ARG A 88 3.40 10.82 -0.03
CA ARG A 88 3.10 12.26 0.07
C ARG A 88 2.10 12.54 1.19
N GLY A 89 2.31 13.69 1.87
CA GLY A 89 1.36 14.24 2.82
C GLY A 89 0.02 14.65 2.20
N LEU A 90 -0.83 15.25 3.01
CA LEU A 90 -2.21 15.66 2.67
C LEU A 90 -3.16 14.46 2.41
N CYS A 91 -2.84 13.30 2.95
CA CYS A 91 -3.65 12.09 2.89
C CYS A 91 -4.57 11.88 4.10
N GLY A 92 -4.75 12.92 4.93
CA GLY A 92 -5.52 12.83 6.17
C GLY A 92 -4.96 11.80 7.14
N GLY A 93 -5.82 10.98 7.72
CA GLY A 93 -5.44 9.90 8.65
C GLY A 93 -5.02 8.58 7.97
N PHE A 94 -4.82 8.55 6.65
CA PHE A 94 -4.56 7.32 5.92
C PHE A 94 -3.32 6.56 6.45
N ASN A 95 -2.16 7.20 6.50
CA ASN A 95 -0.93 6.57 7.00
C ASN A 95 -1.04 6.16 8.47
N SER A 96 -1.65 7.02 9.30
CA SER A 96 -1.84 6.70 10.71
C SER A 96 -2.78 5.51 10.93
N SER A 97 -3.79 5.34 10.08
CA SER A 97 -4.70 4.20 10.14
C SER A 97 -4.00 2.90 9.74
N ILE A 98 -3.18 2.93 8.68
CA ILE A 98 -2.38 1.79 8.26
C ILE A 98 -1.40 1.38 9.36
N ASN A 99 -0.64 2.33 9.90
CA ASN A 99 0.33 2.06 10.95
C ASN A 99 -0.34 1.45 12.19
N ARG A 100 -1.46 2.00 12.62
CA ARG A 100 -2.21 1.46 13.77
C ARG A 100 -2.66 0.02 13.55
N GLU A 101 -3.14 -0.30 12.35
CA GLU A 101 -3.58 -1.65 12.02
C GLU A 101 -2.38 -2.61 11.90
N THR A 102 -1.27 -2.15 11.31
CA THR A 102 -0.01 -2.88 11.27
C THR A 102 0.47 -3.26 12.67
N PHE A 103 0.48 -2.32 13.62
CA PHE A 103 0.87 -2.61 14.99
C PHE A 103 -0.05 -3.63 15.68
N LYS A 104 -1.36 -3.60 15.43
CA LYS A 104 -2.27 -4.62 15.98
C LYS A 104 -1.94 -6.02 15.45
N ILE A 105 -1.67 -6.12 14.14
CA ILE A 105 -1.31 -7.40 13.52
C ILE A 105 0.02 -7.91 14.08
N ILE A 106 1.03 -7.04 14.22
CA ILE A 106 2.32 -7.38 14.83
C ILE A 106 2.11 -7.94 16.24
N HIS A 107 1.41 -7.21 17.10
CA HIS A 107 1.16 -7.65 18.48
C HIS A 107 0.39 -8.96 18.56
N SER A 108 -0.56 -9.18 17.67
CA SER A 108 -1.29 -10.46 17.60
C SER A 108 -0.34 -11.62 17.26
N LEU A 109 0.50 -11.46 16.25
CA LEU A 109 1.46 -12.50 15.85
C LEU A 109 2.54 -12.75 16.89
N GLU A 110 3.07 -11.69 17.53
CA GLU A 110 4.04 -11.82 18.61
C GLU A 110 3.44 -12.52 19.83
N SER A 111 2.18 -12.25 20.18
CA SER A 111 1.49 -12.95 21.28
C SER A 111 1.28 -14.44 20.97
N ASP A 112 1.18 -14.80 19.71
CA ASP A 112 1.13 -16.19 19.22
C ASP A 112 2.52 -16.84 19.14
N GLY A 113 3.58 -16.14 19.57
CA GLY A 113 4.97 -16.63 19.59
C GLY A 113 5.62 -16.70 18.21
N LYS A 114 5.15 -15.91 17.25
CA LYS A 114 5.71 -15.83 15.89
C LYS A 114 6.84 -14.82 15.81
N ASP A 115 7.83 -15.06 14.94
CA ASP A 115 8.88 -14.09 14.61
C ASP A 115 8.38 -13.15 13.52
N VAL A 116 8.26 -11.86 13.84
CA VAL A 116 7.68 -10.86 12.93
C VAL A 116 8.73 -9.86 12.48
N ARG A 117 8.89 -9.72 11.17
CA ARG A 117 9.74 -8.68 10.54
C ARG A 117 8.90 -7.71 9.76
N GLY A 118 9.12 -6.40 9.96
CA GLY A 118 8.43 -5.33 9.25
C GLY A 118 9.32 -4.67 8.20
N PHE A 119 8.76 -4.36 7.04
CA PHE A 119 9.39 -3.51 6.02
C PHE A 119 8.39 -2.43 5.60
N GLU A 120 8.77 -1.16 5.74
CA GLU A 120 7.96 -0.07 5.23
C GLU A 120 8.10 0.06 3.72
N ALA A 121 6.97 0.11 3.02
CA ALA A 121 6.90 0.39 1.59
C ALA A 121 6.08 1.66 1.35
N TYR A 122 6.65 2.62 0.64
CA TYR A 122 5.98 3.88 0.26
C TYR A 122 5.55 3.83 -1.20
N TRP A 123 4.37 4.36 -1.50
CA TRP A 123 3.88 4.49 -2.88
C TRP A 123 4.32 5.83 -3.49
N PRO A 124 4.83 5.93 -4.73
CA PRO A 124 4.96 4.88 -5.77
C PRO A 124 6.18 4.00 -5.55
N ILE A 125 5.93 2.74 -5.50
CA ILE A 125 6.93 1.74 -5.20
C ILE A 125 7.90 1.55 -6.38
N PRO A 126 9.21 1.75 -6.21
CA PRO A 126 10.20 0.89 -6.85
C PRO A 126 10.24 -0.47 -6.11
N ALA A 127 9.15 -0.85 -5.52
CA ALA A 127 9.02 -1.88 -4.48
C ALA A 127 9.04 -3.31 -4.99
N ALA A 128 8.91 -3.54 -6.28
CA ALA A 128 9.13 -4.87 -6.81
C ALA A 128 10.55 -5.38 -6.47
N GLN A 129 11.53 -4.49 -6.45
CA GLN A 129 12.92 -4.82 -6.06
C GLN A 129 13.08 -4.98 -4.55
N SER A 130 12.40 -4.16 -3.74
CA SER A 130 12.47 -4.24 -2.27
C SER A 130 11.73 -5.48 -1.75
N ILE A 131 10.55 -5.77 -2.27
CA ILE A 131 9.77 -6.95 -1.94
C ILE A 131 10.51 -8.22 -2.39
N ALA A 132 11.04 -8.26 -3.61
CA ALA A 132 11.83 -9.38 -4.12
C ALA A 132 13.11 -9.60 -3.31
N SER A 133 13.77 -8.52 -2.85
CA SER A 133 14.93 -8.60 -1.96
C SER A 133 14.56 -9.12 -0.57
N ALA A 134 13.44 -8.68 -0.01
CA ALA A 134 12.93 -9.16 1.28
C ALA A 134 12.52 -10.63 1.19
N MET A 135 11.80 -11.03 0.14
CA MET A 135 11.43 -12.43 -0.09
C MET A 135 12.66 -13.33 -0.29
N ARG A 136 13.70 -12.84 -0.97
CA ARG A 136 14.95 -13.60 -1.15
C ARG A 136 15.66 -13.88 0.17
N LYS A 137 15.67 -12.92 1.11
CA LYS A 137 16.26 -13.08 2.45
C LYS A 137 15.47 -14.02 3.36
N LEU A 138 14.20 -14.29 3.05
CA LEU A 138 13.35 -15.22 3.80
C LEU A 138 13.48 -16.66 3.31
N LEU A 139 13.96 -16.84 2.07
CA LEU A 139 14.11 -18.16 1.44
C LEU A 139 15.52 -18.77 1.63
N THR A 140 16.46 -18.01 2.19
CA THR A 140 17.78 -18.46 2.65
C THR A 140 17.84 -18.68 4.15
#